data_1b76529887e396947bf954f2536b98d6
#
_entry.id   1b76529887e396947bf954f2536b98d6
#
_cell.length_a   1.000
_cell.length_b   1.000
_cell.length_c   1.000
_cell.angle_alpha   90.00
_cell.angle_beta   90.00
_cell.angle_gamma   90.00
#
_symmetry.space_group_name_H-M   'P 1'
#
loop_
_entity.id
_entity.type
_entity.pdbx_description
1 polymer ?
#
loop_
_entity_poly.entity_id
_entity_poly.type
_entity_poly.pdbx_seq_one_letter_code
_entity_poly.pdbx_strand_id
1 'polypeptide(L)'
;MNVIEKISVVMCTYNGEKYIRQQLDSILQQTYPIHEIIINDDISTDKTVDIIKEYMIRHDNIHLFVNSKRLGAHPNFMVALEKASGNYIAISDQDDIWELTKIEKQIACIKGYTLCFSLSRAFG
;
A
#
# COMPACT_ATOMS: atom_id res chain seq x y z
N MET A 1 -20.26 -1.90 20.41
CA MET A 1 -20.02 -2.25 19.02
C MET A 1 -18.61 -1.81 18.61
N ASN A 2 -17.87 -2.71 18.01
CA ASN A 2 -16.53 -2.38 17.55
C ASN A 2 -16.59 -1.72 16.18
N VAL A 3 -15.95 -0.58 16.07
CA VAL A 3 -15.82 0.10 14.79
C VAL A 3 -14.46 -0.28 14.19
N ILE A 4 -14.50 -0.79 12.97
CA ILE A 4 -13.27 -1.12 12.25
C ILE A 4 -12.77 0.15 11.57
N GLU A 5 -11.52 0.53 11.87
CA GLU A 5 -10.91 1.67 11.23
C GLU A 5 -10.59 1.32 9.78
N LYS A 6 -10.85 2.24 8.87
CA LYS A 6 -10.57 2.02 7.46
C LYS A 6 -9.13 2.35 7.16
N ILE A 7 -8.42 1.38 6.63
CA ILE A 7 -7.01 1.51 6.31
C ILE A 7 -6.84 1.68 4.81
N SER A 8 -6.23 2.77 4.40
CA SER A 8 -5.79 2.97 3.03
C SER A 8 -4.31 2.62 2.96
N VAL A 9 -3.95 1.68 2.11
CA VAL A 9 -2.55 1.38 1.84
C VAL A 9 -2.14 2.20 0.62
N VAL A 10 -1.05 2.92 0.73
CA VAL A 10 -0.52 3.73 -0.35
C VAL A 10 0.80 3.13 -0.81
N MET A 11 0.89 2.88 -2.10
CA MET A 11 2.05 2.24 -2.70
C MET A 11 2.43 3.01 -3.96
N CYS A 12 3.72 3.28 -4.11
CA CYS A 12 4.26 3.87 -5.33
C CYS A 12 5.10 2.82 -6.03
N THR A 13 4.94 2.70 -7.34
CA THR A 13 5.68 1.70 -8.10
C THR A 13 6.46 2.33 -9.24
N TYR A 14 7.62 1.74 -9.52
CA TYR A 14 8.39 2.01 -10.70
C TYR A 14 9.29 0.81 -10.95
N ASN A 15 9.00 0.07 -12.03
CA ASN A 15 9.78 -1.11 -12.42
C ASN A 15 9.98 -2.10 -11.27
N GLY A 16 8.85 -2.48 -10.64
CA GLY A 16 8.84 -3.40 -9.50
C GLY A 16 8.41 -4.82 -9.84
N GLU A 17 8.52 -5.23 -11.08
CA GLU A 17 8.05 -6.53 -11.54
C GLU A 17 8.52 -7.70 -10.67
N LYS A 18 9.74 -7.64 -10.15
CA LYS A 18 10.30 -8.72 -9.34
C LYS A 18 9.63 -8.89 -7.99
N TYR A 19 9.06 -7.82 -7.45
CA TYR A 19 8.59 -7.81 -6.06
C TYR A 19 7.09 -7.61 -5.93
N ILE A 20 6.45 -7.09 -6.96
CA ILE A 20 5.07 -6.60 -6.83
C ILE A 20 4.08 -7.69 -6.43
N ARG A 21 4.25 -8.93 -6.90
CA ARG A 21 3.36 -10.02 -6.53
C ARG A 21 3.44 -10.33 -5.04
N GLN A 22 4.66 -10.51 -4.53
CA GLN A 22 4.87 -10.81 -3.11
C GLN A 22 4.38 -9.67 -2.23
N GLN A 23 4.64 -8.44 -2.67
CA GLN A 23 4.24 -7.25 -1.94
C GLN A 23 2.71 -7.17 -1.84
N LEU A 24 2.01 -7.29 -2.95
CA LEU A 24 0.55 -7.26 -2.96
C LEU A 24 -0.04 -8.42 -2.16
N ASP A 25 0.51 -9.62 -2.30
CA ASP A 25 0.04 -10.77 -1.54
C ASP A 25 0.15 -10.50 -0.04
N SER A 26 1.26 -9.92 0.41
CA SER A 26 1.47 -9.66 1.84
C SER A 26 0.49 -8.63 2.39
N ILE A 27 0.06 -7.68 1.56
CA ILE A 27 -0.94 -6.69 1.95
C ILE A 27 -2.34 -7.30 1.97
N LEU A 28 -2.66 -8.07 0.95
CA LEU A 28 -3.99 -8.68 0.82
C LEU A 28 -4.25 -9.77 1.85
N GLN A 29 -3.19 -10.38 2.40
CA GLN A 29 -3.31 -11.44 3.40
C GLN A 29 -3.34 -10.92 4.83
N GLN A 30 -3.32 -9.62 5.04
CA GLN A 30 -3.30 -9.05 6.39
C GLN A 30 -4.49 -9.54 7.22
N THR A 31 -4.25 -9.78 8.51
CA THR A 31 -5.30 -10.21 9.43
C THR A 31 -6.29 -9.10 9.73
N TYR A 32 -5.91 -7.85 9.50
CA TYR A 32 -6.80 -6.70 9.61
C TYR A 32 -7.28 -6.34 8.20
N PRO A 33 -8.58 -6.09 8.02
CA PRO A 33 -9.10 -5.80 6.67
C PRO A 33 -8.55 -4.50 6.11
N ILE A 34 -8.17 -4.52 4.85
CA ILE A 34 -7.65 -3.36 4.14
C ILE A 34 -8.81 -2.75 3.34
N HIS A 35 -9.08 -1.47 3.58
CA HIS A 35 -10.17 -0.78 2.92
C HIS A 35 -9.87 -0.56 1.44
N GLU A 36 -8.70 -0.09 1.12
CA GLU A 36 -8.28 0.16 -0.25
C GLU A 36 -6.76 0.12 -0.37
N ILE A 37 -6.28 -0.18 -1.57
CA ILE A 37 -4.87 -0.11 -1.90
C ILE A 37 -4.76 0.88 -3.05
N ILE A 38 -4.12 2.02 -2.79
CA ILE A 38 -3.90 3.05 -3.81
C ILE A 38 -2.50 2.85 -4.37
N ILE A 39 -2.40 2.53 -5.64
CA ILE A 39 -1.11 2.34 -6.31
C ILE A 39 -0.94 3.42 -7.35
N ASN A 40 0.13 4.18 -7.24
CA ASN A 40 0.46 5.19 -8.23
C ASN A 40 1.76 4.78 -8.91
N ASP A 41 1.66 4.47 -10.20
CA ASP A 41 2.80 3.97 -10.97
C ASP A 41 3.44 5.12 -11.76
N ASP A 42 4.76 5.20 -11.68
CA ASP A 42 5.53 6.26 -12.32
C ASP A 42 6.05 5.84 -13.69
N ILE A 43 5.14 5.32 -14.51
CA ILE A 43 5.40 4.88 -15.88
C ILE A 43 6.44 3.75 -15.93
N SER A 44 6.10 2.64 -15.28
CA SER A 44 6.93 1.43 -15.35
C SER A 44 7.07 0.94 -16.79
N THR A 45 8.26 0.51 -17.16
CA THR A 45 8.55 -0.01 -18.49
C THR A 45 8.58 -1.53 -18.52
N ASP A 46 8.50 -2.16 -17.36
CA ASP A 46 8.44 -3.61 -17.22
C ASP A 46 6.98 -4.08 -17.07
N LYS A 47 6.75 -5.26 -16.53
CA LYS A 47 5.41 -5.83 -16.38
C LYS A 47 4.67 -5.42 -15.11
N THR A 48 5.17 -4.43 -14.39
CA THR A 48 4.57 -4.00 -13.12
C THR A 48 3.07 -3.70 -13.26
N VAL A 49 2.71 -2.85 -14.23
CA VAL A 49 1.33 -2.43 -14.42
C VAL A 49 0.45 -3.63 -14.80
N ASP A 50 0.94 -4.49 -15.67
CA ASP A 50 0.18 -5.67 -16.10
C ASP A 50 -0.10 -6.60 -14.92
N ILE A 51 0.89 -6.79 -14.05
CA ILE A 51 0.72 -7.63 -12.85
C ILE A 51 -0.32 -7.02 -11.92
N ILE A 52 -0.26 -5.72 -11.69
CA ILE A 52 -1.24 -5.04 -10.84
C ILE A 52 -2.64 -5.22 -11.41
N LYS A 53 -2.80 -5.10 -12.71
CA LYS A 53 -4.11 -5.26 -13.35
C LYS A 53 -4.65 -6.68 -13.18
N GLU A 54 -3.78 -7.69 -13.15
CA GLU A 54 -4.20 -9.06 -12.86
C GLU A 54 -4.84 -9.15 -11.47
N TYR A 55 -4.24 -8.49 -10.49
CA TYR A 55 -4.77 -8.46 -9.13
C TYR A 55 -6.09 -7.72 -9.05
N MET A 56 -6.24 -6.65 -9.82
CA MET A 56 -7.48 -5.86 -9.84
C MET A 56 -8.68 -6.66 -10.32
N ILE A 57 -8.47 -7.67 -11.14
CA ILE A 57 -9.56 -8.54 -11.61
C ILE A 57 -10.19 -9.29 -10.43
N ARG A 58 -9.38 -9.67 -9.44
CA ARG A 58 -9.84 -10.46 -8.29
C ARG A 58 -10.09 -9.64 -7.03
N HIS A 59 -9.62 -8.38 -7.01
CA HIS A 59 -9.72 -7.53 -5.84
C HIS A 59 -10.19 -6.14 -6.25
N ASP A 60 -11.42 -5.82 -5.92
CA ASP A 60 -12.03 -4.56 -6.33
C ASP A 60 -11.58 -3.36 -5.49
N ASN A 61 -10.82 -3.60 -4.43
CA ASN A 61 -10.31 -2.54 -3.58
C ASN A 61 -8.91 -2.04 -3.99
N ILE A 62 -8.38 -2.51 -5.10
CA ILE A 62 -7.10 -2.03 -5.63
C ILE A 62 -7.38 -0.98 -6.69
N HIS A 63 -6.80 0.20 -6.53
CA HIS A 63 -6.95 1.31 -7.46
C HIS A 63 -5.60 1.69 -8.01
N LEU A 64 -5.45 1.62 -9.33
CA LEU A 64 -4.19 1.90 -10.02
C LEU A 64 -4.31 3.21 -10.78
N PHE A 65 -3.31 4.06 -10.62
CA PHE A 65 -3.17 5.30 -11.36
C PHE A 65 -1.76 5.31 -11.96
N VAL A 66 -1.68 5.63 -13.26
CA VAL A 66 -0.40 5.69 -13.95
C VAL A 66 -0.16 7.14 -14.34
N ASN A 67 0.99 7.68 -14.00
CA ASN A 67 1.33 9.06 -14.31
C ASN A 67 1.45 9.28 -15.83
N SER A 68 1.18 10.50 -16.28
CA SER A 68 1.35 10.84 -17.69
C SER A 68 2.81 11.20 -18.02
N LYS A 69 3.62 11.48 -17.00
CA LYS A 69 5.05 11.73 -17.15
C LYS A 69 5.75 11.29 -15.87
N ARG A 70 7.05 11.04 -15.98
CA ARG A 70 7.84 10.65 -14.80
C ARG A 70 7.86 11.78 -13.79
N LEU A 71 7.50 11.46 -12.54
CA LEU A 71 7.48 12.44 -11.46
C LEU A 71 8.64 12.26 -10.49
N GLY A 72 9.17 11.06 -10.39
CA GLY A 72 10.15 10.72 -9.36
C GLY A 72 9.45 10.24 -8.09
N ALA A 73 10.22 9.66 -7.17
CA ALA A 73 9.67 8.95 -6.01
C ALA A 73 8.81 9.83 -5.10
N HIS A 74 9.34 10.99 -4.71
CA HIS A 74 8.62 11.84 -3.76
C HIS A 74 7.33 12.45 -4.33
N PRO A 75 7.34 13.11 -5.50
CA PRO A 75 6.10 13.62 -6.07
C PRO A 75 5.09 12.51 -6.38
N ASN A 76 5.55 11.34 -6.82
CA ASN A 76 4.69 10.20 -7.09
C ASN A 76 3.96 9.79 -5.80
N PHE A 77 4.68 9.76 -4.70
CA PHE A 77 4.12 9.42 -3.40
C PHE A 77 3.07 10.44 -2.95
N MET A 78 3.36 11.73 -3.12
CA MET A 78 2.42 12.79 -2.74
C MET A 78 1.11 12.69 -3.51
N VAL A 79 1.18 12.39 -4.80
CA VAL A 79 -0.01 12.21 -5.64
C VAL A 79 -0.84 11.03 -5.11
N ALA A 80 -0.17 9.93 -4.73
CA ALA A 80 -0.86 8.77 -4.21
C ALA A 80 -1.56 9.06 -2.87
N LEU A 81 -0.88 9.80 -1.99
CA LEU A 81 -1.44 10.16 -0.68
C LEU A 81 -2.77 10.92 -0.80
N GLU A 82 -2.87 11.81 -1.76
CA GLU A 82 -4.06 12.63 -1.97
C GLU A 82 -5.29 11.80 -2.30
N LYS A 83 -5.11 10.57 -2.78
CA LYS A 83 -6.21 9.70 -3.19
C LYS A 83 -6.72 8.80 -2.08
N ALA A 84 -6.02 8.75 -0.95
CA ALA A 84 -6.41 7.88 0.16
C ALA A 84 -7.64 8.42 0.89
N SER A 85 -8.58 7.54 1.20
CA SER A 85 -9.85 7.91 1.83
C SER A 85 -10.07 7.29 3.20
N GLY A 86 -9.18 6.41 3.65
CA GLY A 86 -9.34 5.74 4.93
C GLY A 86 -9.07 6.62 6.14
N ASN A 87 -9.35 6.09 7.33
CA ASN A 87 -9.09 6.78 8.59
C ASN A 87 -7.59 6.85 8.88
N TYR A 88 -6.87 5.82 8.46
CA TYR A 88 -5.41 5.75 8.61
C TYR A 88 -4.78 5.37 7.28
N ILE A 89 -3.56 5.82 7.09
CA ILE A 89 -2.81 5.53 5.88
C ILE A 89 -1.59 4.70 6.25
N ALA A 90 -1.44 3.55 5.62
CA ALA A 90 -0.26 2.72 5.75
C ALA A 90 0.53 2.79 4.46
N ILE A 91 1.82 3.02 4.56
CA ILE A 91 2.69 3.19 3.40
C ILE A 91 3.42 1.89 3.14
N SER A 92 3.34 1.42 1.90
CA SER A 92 4.09 0.25 1.46
C SER A 92 5.14 0.71 0.46
N ASP A 93 6.40 0.59 0.84
CA ASP A 93 7.49 0.89 -0.06
C ASP A 93 7.70 -0.25 -1.04
N GLN A 94 8.29 0.05 -2.18
CA GLN A 94 8.62 -0.97 -3.16
C GLN A 94 9.45 -2.07 -2.51
N ASP A 95 9.19 -3.33 -2.88
CA ASP A 95 9.81 -4.54 -2.38
C ASP A 95 9.61 -4.82 -0.87
N ASP A 96 8.66 -4.15 -0.25
CA ASP A 96 8.35 -4.33 1.17
C ASP A 96 7.36 -5.49 1.35
N ILE A 97 7.80 -6.54 2.03
CA ILE A 97 6.94 -7.70 2.31
C ILE A 97 6.46 -7.59 3.76
N TRP A 98 5.15 -7.54 3.94
CA TRP A 98 4.56 -7.32 5.26
C TRP A 98 4.32 -8.62 6.02
N GLU A 99 4.53 -8.59 7.33
CA GLU A 99 4.07 -9.68 8.20
C GLU A 99 2.54 -9.70 8.22
N LEU A 100 1.96 -10.87 8.40
CA LEU A 100 0.50 -11.04 8.38
C LEU A 100 -0.24 -10.14 9.36
N THR A 101 0.35 -9.85 10.49
CA THR A 101 -0.29 -9.09 11.57
C THR A 101 0.18 -7.65 11.66
N LYS A 102 0.89 -7.14 10.64
CA LYS A 102 1.47 -5.81 10.68
C LYS A 102 0.42 -4.73 10.97
N ILE A 103 -0.64 -4.68 10.20
CA ILE A 103 -1.67 -3.66 10.35
C ILE A 103 -2.44 -3.84 11.66
N GLU A 104 -2.77 -5.08 12.00
CA GLU A 104 -3.45 -5.36 13.26
C GLU A 104 -2.67 -4.84 14.46
N LYS A 105 -1.35 -5.08 14.45
CA LYS A 105 -0.48 -4.59 15.53
C LYS A 105 -0.38 -3.08 15.54
N GLN A 106 -0.30 -2.47 14.37
CA GLN A 106 -0.21 -1.01 14.26
C GLN A 106 -1.49 -0.34 14.74
N ILE A 107 -2.64 -0.87 14.39
CA ILE A 107 -3.93 -0.32 14.85
C ILE A 107 -4.04 -0.44 16.37
N ALA A 108 -3.66 -1.58 16.93
CA ALA A 108 -3.67 -1.76 18.38
C ALA A 108 -2.74 -0.75 19.07
N CYS A 109 -1.58 -0.49 18.48
CA CYS A 109 -0.64 0.49 18.99
C CYS A 109 -1.21 1.91 18.95
N ILE A 110 -1.82 2.29 17.84
CA ILE A 110 -2.39 3.63 17.67
C ILE A 110 -3.52 3.88 18.68
N LYS A 111 -4.35 2.85 18.92
CA LYS A 111 -5.45 2.98 19.87
C LYS A 111 -4.96 3.13 21.31
N GLY A 112 -3.78 2.57 21.60
CA GLY A 112 -3.21 2.66 22.93
C GLY A 112 -2.30 3.85 23.16
N TYR A 113 -1.83 4.48 22.07
CA TYR A 113 -0.85 5.56 22.16
C TYR A 113 -1.17 6.68 21.18
N THR A 114 -0.73 7.88 21.52
CA THR A 114 -0.90 9.06 20.67
C THR A 114 -0.04 8.95 19.40
N LEU A 115 1.09 8.26 19.50
CA LEU A 115 2.04 8.16 18.41
C LEU A 115 2.56 6.72 18.33
N CYS A 116 2.54 6.17 17.13
CA CYS A 116 3.02 4.83 16.87
C CYS A 116 3.72 4.77 15.52
N PHE A 117 4.87 4.11 15.48
CA PHE A 117 5.64 3.94 14.25
C PHE A 117 5.69 2.48 13.84
N SER A 118 5.76 2.26 12.53
CA SER A 118 6.04 0.94 11.99
C SER A 118 7.55 0.73 12.00
N LEU A 119 8.05 0.14 13.06
CA LEU A 119 9.49 -0.01 13.23
C LEU A 119 10.11 -0.95 12.21
N SER A 120 9.39 -1.99 11.82
CA SER A 120 9.91 -2.91 10.81
C SER A 120 10.22 -2.17 9.52
N ARG A 121 9.39 -1.21 9.16
CA ARG A 121 9.61 -0.44 7.93
C ARG A 121 10.80 0.51 8.08
N ALA A 122 10.92 1.13 9.22
CA ALA A 122 12.00 2.09 9.45
C ALA A 122 13.38 1.44 9.35
N PHE A 123 13.48 0.16 9.66
CA PHE A 123 14.77 -0.51 9.76
C PHE A 123 14.92 -1.72 8.84
N GLY A 124 13.87 -2.07 8.12
CA GLY A 124 13.88 -3.27 7.30
C GLY A 124 14.01 -3.02 5.84
#